data_13c89cabf57f6561a0a6c004501c6cda
#
_entry.id   13c89cabf57f6561a0a6c004501c6cda
#
_cell.length_a   1.000
_cell.length_b   1.000
_cell.length_c   1.000
_cell.angle_alpha   90.00
_cell.angle_beta   90.00
_cell.angle_gamma   90.00
#
_symmetry.space_group_name_H-M   'P 1'
#
loop_
_entity.id
_entity.type
_entity.pdbx_description
1 polymer ?
#
loop_
_entity_poly.entity_id
_entity_poly.type
_entity_poly.pdbx_seq_one_letter_code
_entity_poly.pdbx_strand_id
1 'polypeptide(L)'
;MGTCGRCHERIAATYFETYHGKVSRLGYTKAAKCYDCHGAHDVLRVTDPRSHLSRANVAATCQKCHAGATRRFAGYLTHATHHDPKKYPFVFYTFWGMTGLLLGTFVIGGVHTLLWLPRAFQMRRELRVAEENAAAELEKTPAQKSASTMKEEGPDA
;
A
#
# COMPACT_ATOMS: atom_id res chain seq x y z
N MET A 1 28.16 2.45 -3.94
CA MET A 1 27.40 3.49 -3.21
C MET A 1 28.27 4.20 -2.17
N GLY A 2 29.12 3.47 -1.44
CA GLY A 2 29.95 4.05 -0.37
C GLY A 2 30.89 5.18 -0.78
N THR A 3 31.45 5.16 -1.98
CA THR A 3 32.43 6.16 -2.41
C THR A 3 31.79 7.52 -2.65
N CYS A 4 30.77 7.61 -3.49
CA CYS A 4 30.10 8.89 -3.82
C CYS A 4 29.32 9.45 -2.62
N GLY A 5 28.64 8.57 -1.87
CA GLY A 5 27.81 8.96 -0.73
C GLY A 5 28.57 9.57 0.45
N ARG A 6 29.87 9.34 0.57
CA ARG A 6 30.68 9.96 1.64
C ARG A 6 30.76 11.49 1.49
N CYS A 7 30.79 12.01 0.27
CA CYS A 7 30.82 13.44 0.01
C CYS A 7 29.43 14.00 -0.39
N HIS A 8 28.60 13.18 -1.03
CA HIS A 8 27.27 13.56 -1.52
C HIS A 8 26.12 12.91 -0.70
N GLU A 9 26.20 13.01 0.62
CA GLU A 9 25.29 12.33 1.53
C GLU A 9 23.79 12.64 1.25
N ARG A 10 23.43 13.91 1.11
CA ARG A 10 22.06 14.33 0.80
C ARG A 10 21.56 13.78 -0.54
N ILE A 11 22.44 13.76 -1.55
CA ILE A 11 22.09 13.24 -2.88
C ILE A 11 21.95 11.72 -2.83
N ALA A 12 22.80 11.04 -2.07
CA ALA A 12 22.70 9.60 -1.85
C ALA A 12 21.40 9.23 -1.13
N ALA A 13 20.98 10.03 -0.14
CA ALA A 13 19.70 9.83 0.54
C ALA A 13 18.51 9.92 -0.44
N THR A 14 18.46 10.96 -1.28
CA THR A 14 17.39 11.11 -2.29
C THR A 14 17.46 10.04 -3.38
N TYR A 15 18.64 9.52 -3.71
CA TYR A 15 18.76 8.36 -4.60
C TYR A 15 18.01 7.15 -4.03
N PHE A 16 18.13 6.87 -2.74
CA PHE A 16 17.45 5.75 -2.10
C PHE A 16 15.92 5.89 -2.03
N GLU A 17 15.40 7.07 -2.26
CA GLU A 17 13.95 7.29 -2.44
C GLU A 17 13.47 6.93 -3.85
N THR A 18 14.38 6.86 -4.83
CA THR A 18 14.05 6.46 -6.21
C THR A 18 13.80 4.96 -6.32
N TYR A 19 13.18 4.54 -7.43
CA TYR A 19 12.98 3.11 -7.72
C TYR A 19 14.31 2.33 -7.73
N HIS A 20 15.31 2.83 -8.44
CA HIS A 20 16.64 2.20 -8.50
C HIS A 20 17.27 2.05 -7.11
N GLY A 21 17.17 3.07 -6.29
CA GLY A 21 17.68 3.05 -4.93
C GLY A 21 16.95 2.07 -4.02
N LYS A 22 15.63 1.99 -4.12
CA LYS A 22 14.81 1.06 -3.34
C LYS A 22 15.13 -0.40 -3.68
N VAL A 23 15.16 -0.76 -4.97
CA VAL A 23 15.50 -2.15 -5.37
C VAL A 23 16.96 -2.49 -5.07
N SER A 24 17.87 -1.51 -5.11
CA SER A 24 19.26 -1.69 -4.69
C SER A 24 19.37 -2.01 -3.19
N ARG A 25 18.57 -1.33 -2.34
CA ARG A 25 18.47 -1.64 -0.89
C ARG A 25 17.92 -3.05 -0.63
N LEU A 26 17.03 -3.53 -1.47
CA LEU A 26 16.48 -4.89 -1.39
C LEU A 26 17.44 -5.97 -1.90
N GLY A 27 18.69 -5.60 -2.25
CA GLY A 27 19.73 -6.55 -2.65
C GLY A 27 19.80 -6.82 -4.14
N TYR A 28 19.03 -6.13 -4.98
CA TYR A 28 19.14 -6.31 -6.43
C TYR A 28 20.40 -5.63 -6.98
N THR A 29 21.39 -6.45 -7.33
CA THR A 29 22.74 -6.00 -7.70
C THR A 29 22.82 -5.30 -9.06
N LYS A 30 21.86 -5.58 -9.97
CA LYS A 30 21.79 -5.00 -11.33
C LYS A 30 21.05 -3.64 -11.37
N ALA A 31 20.56 -3.14 -10.23
CA ALA A 31 19.97 -1.80 -10.18
C ALA A 31 21.03 -0.74 -10.52
N ALA A 32 20.65 0.25 -11.34
CA ALA A 32 21.56 1.34 -11.72
C ALA A 32 22.07 2.10 -10.49
N LYS A 33 23.35 2.29 -10.41
CA LYS A 33 24.06 3.01 -9.34
C LYS A 33 24.46 4.40 -9.81
N CYS A 34 25.04 5.20 -8.93
CA CYS A 34 25.44 6.57 -9.25
C CYS A 34 26.29 6.65 -10.56
N TYR A 35 27.29 5.80 -10.66
CA TYR A 35 28.23 5.79 -11.80
C TYR A 35 27.61 5.25 -13.10
N ASP A 36 26.56 4.45 -13.06
CA ASP A 36 25.89 3.95 -14.26
C ASP A 36 25.19 5.08 -15.02
N CYS A 37 24.76 6.12 -14.30
CA CYS A 37 24.15 7.31 -14.86
C CYS A 37 25.15 8.46 -15.04
N HIS A 38 25.98 8.72 -14.01
CA HIS A 38 26.84 9.90 -13.97
C HIS A 38 28.26 9.69 -14.55
N GLY A 39 28.66 8.43 -14.79
CA GLY A 39 30.03 8.07 -15.04
C GLY A 39 30.85 7.93 -13.75
N ALA A 40 32.10 7.51 -13.87
CA ALA A 40 33.00 7.29 -12.73
C ALA A 40 34.20 8.25 -12.73
N HIS A 41 34.81 8.48 -13.89
CA HIS A 41 35.97 9.34 -14.06
C HIS A 41 35.67 10.61 -14.83
N ASP A 42 34.50 10.70 -15.45
CA ASP A 42 34.01 11.74 -16.34
C ASP A 42 32.70 12.36 -15.83
N VAL A 43 32.58 12.48 -14.52
CA VAL A 43 31.41 13.08 -13.88
C VAL A 43 31.33 14.57 -14.17
N LEU A 44 30.45 14.94 -15.09
CA LEU A 44 30.23 16.30 -15.54
C LEU A 44 28.85 16.82 -15.11
N ARG A 45 28.72 18.15 -15.05
CA ARG A 45 27.41 18.78 -14.81
C ARG A 45 26.44 18.43 -15.94
N VAL A 46 25.17 18.26 -15.65
CA VAL A 46 24.13 17.94 -16.65
C VAL A 46 23.99 19.00 -17.76
N THR A 47 24.49 20.21 -17.52
CA THR A 47 24.51 21.31 -18.47
C THR A 47 25.69 21.20 -19.46
N ASP A 48 26.71 20.38 -19.16
CA ASP A 48 27.83 20.12 -20.08
C ASP A 48 27.36 19.15 -21.17
N PRO A 49 27.51 19.49 -22.46
CA PRO A 49 27.13 18.61 -23.57
C PRO A 49 27.78 17.22 -23.54
N ARG A 50 28.95 17.10 -22.93
CA ARG A 50 29.72 15.85 -22.80
C ARG A 50 29.18 14.96 -21.66
N SER A 51 28.38 15.51 -20.76
CA SER A 51 27.81 14.74 -19.66
C SER A 51 26.90 13.60 -20.17
N HIS A 52 27.02 12.43 -19.55
CA HIS A 52 26.11 11.30 -19.78
C HIS A 52 24.63 11.64 -19.55
N LEU A 53 24.36 12.62 -18.70
CA LEU A 53 23.01 13.08 -18.35
C LEU A 53 22.64 14.41 -19.02
N SER A 54 23.44 14.89 -19.97
CA SER A 54 23.04 16.03 -20.80
C SER A 54 21.76 15.70 -21.57
N ARG A 55 21.03 16.73 -21.98
CA ARG A 55 19.79 16.56 -22.76
C ARG A 55 19.99 15.75 -24.05
N ALA A 56 21.18 15.79 -24.63
CA ALA A 56 21.51 15.00 -25.81
C ALA A 56 21.75 13.53 -25.50
N ASN A 57 22.44 13.23 -24.39
CA ASN A 57 22.98 11.90 -24.08
C ASN A 57 22.13 11.06 -23.15
N VAL A 58 21.19 11.68 -22.40
CA VAL A 58 20.43 11.00 -21.34
C VAL A 58 19.64 9.78 -21.83
N ALA A 59 19.06 9.86 -23.04
CA ALA A 59 18.34 8.72 -23.61
C ALA A 59 19.27 7.52 -23.87
N ALA A 60 20.43 7.76 -24.45
CA ALA A 60 21.44 6.72 -24.70
C ALA A 60 21.96 6.12 -23.38
N THR A 61 22.11 6.93 -22.34
CA THR A 61 22.50 6.46 -21.02
C THR A 61 21.46 5.51 -20.42
N CYS A 62 20.17 5.85 -20.52
CA CYS A 62 19.08 4.98 -20.07
C CYS A 62 18.97 3.69 -20.89
N GLN A 63 19.25 3.77 -22.20
CA GLN A 63 19.17 2.62 -23.12
C GLN A 63 20.18 1.52 -22.82
N LYS A 64 21.23 1.79 -22.07
CA LYS A 64 22.17 0.75 -21.61
C LYS A 64 21.48 -0.39 -20.85
N CYS A 65 20.36 -0.09 -20.19
CA CYS A 65 19.58 -1.06 -19.42
C CYS A 65 18.10 -1.12 -19.88
N HIS A 66 17.55 -0.02 -20.38
CA HIS A 66 16.18 0.10 -20.81
C HIS A 66 16.08 0.21 -22.33
N ALA A 67 16.01 -0.92 -23.02
CA ALA A 67 15.88 -0.96 -24.47
C ALA A 67 14.70 -0.08 -24.94
N GLY A 68 14.95 0.81 -25.92
CA GLY A 68 13.93 1.72 -26.44
C GLY A 68 13.64 2.95 -25.57
N ALA A 69 14.41 3.21 -24.50
CA ALA A 69 14.25 4.41 -23.70
C ALA A 69 14.38 5.68 -24.57
N THR A 70 13.45 6.61 -24.37
CA THR A 70 13.40 7.88 -25.07
C THR A 70 13.68 9.04 -24.11
N ARG A 71 13.79 10.26 -24.64
CA ARG A 71 13.88 11.46 -23.78
C ARG A 71 12.67 11.65 -22.88
N ARG A 72 11.47 11.19 -23.26
CA ARG A 72 10.29 11.22 -22.40
C ARG A 72 10.45 10.25 -21.24
N PHE A 73 10.99 9.06 -21.49
CA PHE A 73 11.32 8.10 -20.45
C PHE A 73 12.31 8.66 -19.43
N ALA A 74 13.35 9.39 -19.92
CA ALA A 74 14.37 10.02 -19.08
C ALA A 74 13.90 11.33 -18.41
N GLY A 75 12.70 11.83 -18.74
CA GLY A 75 12.17 13.11 -18.29
C GLY A 75 11.57 13.10 -16.89
N TYR A 76 11.64 12.00 -16.14
CA TYR A 76 11.17 11.96 -14.77
C TYR A 76 12.08 12.75 -13.80
N LEU A 77 11.53 13.18 -12.68
CA LEU A 77 12.25 13.93 -11.66
C LEU A 77 13.23 13.00 -10.91
N THR A 78 14.47 12.97 -11.39
CA THR A 78 15.54 12.23 -10.70
C THR A 78 15.88 12.90 -9.37
N HIS A 79 16.15 12.10 -8.36
CA HIS A 79 16.45 12.59 -7.00
C HIS A 79 15.34 13.48 -6.38
N ALA A 80 14.08 13.38 -6.87
CA ALA A 80 12.97 14.06 -6.24
C ALA A 80 12.68 13.45 -4.87
N THR A 81 12.38 14.33 -3.91
CA THR A 81 12.04 13.94 -2.54
C THR A 81 10.77 14.66 -2.09
N HIS A 82 9.98 13.98 -1.26
CA HIS A 82 8.83 14.58 -0.60
C HIS A 82 9.19 15.38 0.67
N HIS A 83 10.48 15.51 0.98
CA HIS A 83 10.98 16.26 2.15
C HIS A 83 11.35 17.71 1.84
N ASP A 84 11.43 18.11 0.57
CA ASP A 84 11.82 19.46 0.17
C ASP A 84 10.67 20.20 -0.53
N PRO A 85 9.85 20.97 0.21
CA PRO A 85 8.73 21.72 -0.36
C PRO A 85 9.17 22.87 -1.26
N LYS A 86 10.40 23.40 -1.09
CA LYS A 86 10.89 24.51 -1.90
C LYS A 86 11.30 24.04 -3.30
N LYS A 87 11.98 22.89 -3.38
CA LYS A 87 12.49 22.35 -4.65
C LYS A 87 11.44 21.50 -5.37
N TYR A 88 10.63 20.75 -4.63
CA TYR A 88 9.64 19.82 -5.18
C TYR A 88 8.25 20.03 -4.54
N PRO A 89 7.63 21.22 -4.66
CA PRO A 89 6.38 21.53 -3.97
C PRO A 89 5.26 20.57 -4.35
N PHE A 90 5.12 20.22 -5.61
CA PHE A 90 4.11 19.28 -6.07
C PHE A 90 4.24 17.90 -5.40
N VAL A 91 5.46 17.34 -5.36
CA VAL A 91 5.72 16.03 -4.75
C VAL A 91 5.43 16.09 -3.24
N PHE A 92 5.85 17.16 -2.57
CA PHE A 92 5.61 17.36 -1.15
C PHE A 92 4.11 17.41 -0.81
N TYR A 93 3.36 18.30 -1.45
CA TYR A 93 1.93 18.46 -1.13
C TYR A 93 1.10 17.25 -1.54
N THR A 94 1.42 16.61 -2.66
CA THR A 94 0.72 15.39 -3.09
C THR A 94 0.96 14.25 -2.11
N PHE A 95 2.21 14.04 -1.68
CA PHE A 95 2.55 12.99 -0.73
C PHE A 95 1.84 13.19 0.62
N TRP A 96 1.93 14.38 1.20
CA TRP A 96 1.33 14.67 2.50
C TRP A 96 -0.19 14.75 2.44
N GLY A 97 -0.76 15.24 1.35
CA GLY A 97 -2.20 15.25 1.11
C GLY A 97 -2.78 13.84 1.03
N MET A 98 -2.15 12.95 0.25
CA MET A 98 -2.57 11.56 0.16
C MET A 98 -2.36 10.79 1.47
N THR A 99 -1.26 11.05 2.17
CA THR A 99 -1.00 10.46 3.49
C THR A 99 -2.04 10.90 4.51
N GLY A 100 -2.37 12.19 4.54
CA GLY A 100 -3.43 12.73 5.41
C GLY A 100 -4.81 12.15 5.10
N LEU A 101 -5.16 12.00 3.82
CA LEU A 101 -6.42 11.37 3.39
C LEU A 101 -6.45 9.89 3.81
N LEU A 102 -5.36 9.17 3.63
CA LEU A 102 -5.25 7.76 4.03
C LEU A 102 -5.43 7.60 5.54
N LEU A 103 -4.68 8.36 6.32
CA LEU A 103 -4.79 8.35 7.79
C LEU A 103 -6.19 8.76 8.26
N GLY A 104 -6.77 9.79 7.65
CA GLY A 104 -8.12 10.26 7.94
C GLY A 104 -9.17 9.17 7.71
N THR A 105 -9.11 8.46 6.58
CA THR A 105 -10.02 7.33 6.30
C THR A 105 -9.88 6.21 7.31
N PHE A 106 -8.67 5.85 7.72
CA PHE A 106 -8.48 4.83 8.75
C PHE A 106 -8.99 5.27 10.13
N VAL A 107 -8.76 6.52 10.49
CA VAL A 107 -9.26 7.08 11.78
C VAL A 107 -10.79 7.08 11.78
N ILE A 108 -11.42 7.64 10.73
CA ILE A 108 -12.88 7.71 10.63
C ILE A 108 -13.49 6.30 10.59
N GLY A 109 -12.95 5.40 9.77
CA GLY A 109 -13.39 4.02 9.66
C GLY A 109 -13.20 3.24 10.98
N GLY A 110 -12.07 3.46 11.65
CA GLY A 110 -11.78 2.85 12.95
C GLY A 110 -12.76 3.32 14.03
N VAL A 111 -12.99 4.62 14.14
CA VAL A 111 -13.97 5.20 15.07
C VAL A 111 -15.38 4.67 14.77
N HIS A 112 -15.79 4.68 13.51
CA HIS A 112 -17.08 4.15 13.09
C HIS A 112 -17.24 2.67 13.49
N THR A 113 -16.22 1.86 13.22
CA THR A 113 -16.22 0.43 13.58
C THR A 113 -16.30 0.23 15.08
N LEU A 114 -15.54 0.99 15.88
CA LEU A 114 -15.56 0.90 17.33
C LEU A 114 -16.95 1.29 17.90
N LEU A 115 -17.58 2.33 17.37
CA LEU A 115 -18.90 2.77 17.79
C LEU A 115 -19.99 1.75 17.40
N TRP A 116 -19.84 1.06 16.28
CA TRP A 116 -20.80 0.07 15.79
C TRP A 116 -20.61 -1.32 16.43
N LEU A 117 -19.42 -1.63 16.92
CA LEU A 117 -19.03 -2.94 17.45
C LEU A 117 -19.95 -3.44 18.59
N PRO A 118 -20.31 -2.62 19.60
CA PRO A 118 -21.23 -3.06 20.67
C PRO A 118 -22.59 -3.48 20.14
N ARG A 119 -23.13 -2.73 19.16
CA ARG A 119 -24.42 -3.05 18.52
C ARG A 119 -24.34 -4.36 17.72
N ALA A 120 -23.24 -4.60 17.03
CA ALA A 120 -23.02 -5.85 16.30
C ALA A 120 -22.99 -7.07 17.23
N PHE A 121 -22.35 -6.93 18.39
CA PHE A 121 -22.34 -7.99 19.40
C PHE A 121 -23.74 -8.25 20.01
N GLN A 122 -24.50 -7.20 20.28
CA GLN A 122 -25.88 -7.32 20.75
C GLN A 122 -26.74 -8.06 19.72
N MET A 123 -26.72 -7.64 18.47
CA MET A 123 -27.47 -8.28 17.38
C MET A 123 -27.11 -9.77 17.22
N ARG A 124 -25.80 -10.10 17.28
CA ARG A 124 -25.36 -11.51 17.22
C ARG A 124 -25.90 -12.34 18.41
N ARG A 125 -25.95 -11.73 19.60
CA ARG A 125 -26.48 -12.38 20.80
C ARG A 125 -27.98 -12.62 20.67
N GLU A 126 -28.74 -11.63 20.19
CA GLU A 126 -30.16 -11.74 19.94
C GLU A 126 -30.49 -12.84 18.92
N LEU A 127 -29.73 -12.90 17.82
CA LEU A 127 -29.89 -13.95 16.82
C LEU A 127 -29.65 -15.35 17.39
N ARG A 128 -28.62 -15.56 18.21
CA ARG A 128 -28.35 -16.85 18.86
C ARG A 128 -29.50 -17.26 19.79
N VAL A 129 -29.99 -16.32 20.60
CA VAL A 129 -31.13 -16.60 21.50
C VAL A 129 -32.39 -16.93 20.69
N ALA A 130 -32.62 -16.24 19.56
CA ALA A 130 -33.75 -16.54 18.67
C ALA A 130 -33.61 -17.94 18.02
N GLU A 131 -32.41 -18.33 17.59
CA GLU A 131 -32.13 -19.67 17.06
C GLU A 131 -32.33 -20.75 18.12
N GLU A 132 -31.85 -20.56 19.34
CA GLU A 132 -32.02 -21.49 20.46
C GLU A 132 -33.52 -21.65 20.82
N ASN A 133 -34.27 -20.54 20.85
CA ASN A 133 -35.70 -20.58 21.13
C ASN A 133 -36.48 -21.31 20.01
N ALA A 134 -36.11 -21.06 18.73
CA ALA A 134 -36.76 -21.74 17.61
C ALA A 134 -36.47 -23.26 17.61
N ALA A 135 -35.23 -23.65 17.95
CA ALA A 135 -34.88 -25.07 18.10
C ALA A 135 -35.65 -25.75 19.25
N ALA A 136 -35.77 -25.06 20.39
CA ALA A 136 -36.53 -25.57 21.53
C ALA A 136 -38.05 -25.70 21.24
N GLU A 137 -38.60 -24.81 20.43
CA GLU A 137 -40.01 -24.89 20.00
C GLU A 137 -40.26 -26.07 19.05
N LEU A 138 -39.34 -26.33 18.12
CA LEU A 138 -39.35 -27.47 17.22
C LEU A 138 -39.29 -28.81 17.98
N GLU A 139 -38.51 -28.90 19.06
CA GLU A 139 -38.38 -30.09 19.90
C GLU A 139 -39.68 -30.37 20.71
N LYS A 140 -40.39 -29.34 21.15
CA LYS A 140 -41.66 -29.47 21.87
C LYS A 140 -42.83 -29.96 21.00
N THR A 141 -42.84 -29.57 19.73
CA THR A 141 -43.95 -29.86 18.81
C THR A 141 -44.22 -31.37 18.61
N PRO A 142 -43.21 -32.27 18.44
CA PRO A 142 -43.48 -33.72 18.32
C PRO A 142 -43.99 -34.34 19.62
N ALA A 143 -43.51 -33.85 20.79
CA ALA A 143 -43.94 -34.36 22.09
C ALA A 143 -45.41 -34.01 22.40
N GLN A 144 -45.86 -32.82 22.01
CA GLN A 144 -47.25 -32.42 22.14
C GLN A 144 -48.19 -33.19 21.21
N LYS A 145 -47.75 -33.51 19.99
CA LYS A 145 -48.50 -34.27 19.00
C LYS A 145 -48.68 -35.73 19.43
N SER A 146 -47.68 -36.37 20.05
CA SER A 146 -47.78 -37.71 20.61
C SER A 146 -48.64 -37.74 21.86
N ALA A 147 -48.65 -36.72 22.70
CA ALA A 147 -49.50 -36.62 23.89
C ALA A 147 -50.96 -36.37 23.54
N SER A 148 -51.28 -35.68 22.45
CA SER A 148 -52.66 -35.48 21.98
C SER A 148 -53.26 -36.76 21.37
N THR A 149 -52.48 -37.53 20.59
CA THR A 149 -52.91 -38.82 20.01
C THR A 149 -53.17 -39.91 21.08
N MET A 150 -52.34 -39.90 22.13
CA MET A 150 -52.62 -40.86 23.27
C MET A 150 -53.85 -40.54 24.07
N LYS A 151 -54.37 -39.32 23.98
CA LYS A 151 -55.59 -38.90 24.73
C LYS A 151 -56.92 -39.19 23.97
N GLU A 152 -56.82 -39.41 22.65
CA GLU A 152 -57.99 -39.81 21.82
C GLU A 152 -58.20 -41.30 21.75
N GLU A 153 -57.23 -42.15 22.11
CA GLU A 153 -57.38 -43.60 22.26
C GLU A 153 -57.73 -43.95 23.72
N GLY A 154 -58.77 -43.38 24.26
CA GLY A 154 -59.37 -43.85 25.52
C GLY A 154 -60.21 -45.12 25.26
N PRO A 155 -60.23 -46.05 26.21
CA PRO A 155 -60.86 -47.35 26.00
C PRO A 155 -62.37 -47.25 25.85
N ASP A 156 -62.91 -47.46 24.67
CA ASP A 156 -64.28 -47.86 24.46
C ASP A 156 -64.34 -49.36 24.81
N ALA A 157 -64.93 -49.63 25.97
CA ALA A 157 -65.35 -50.95 26.38
C ALA A 157 -66.89 -50.98 26.47
#